data_49ffb744340e9f38d2169699bcd4a9ef
#
_entry.id   49ffb744340e9f38d2169699bcd4a9ef
#
_cell.length_a   1.000
_cell.length_b   1.000
_cell.length_c   1.000
_cell.angle_alpha   90.00
_cell.angle_beta   90.00
_cell.angle_gamma   90.00
#
_symmetry.space_group_name_H-M   'P 1'
#
loop_
_entity.id
_entity.type
_entity.pdbx_description
1 polymer ?
#
loop_
_entity_poly.entity_id
_entity_poly.type
_entity_poly.pdbx_seq_one_letter_code
_entity_poly.pdbx_strand_id
1 'polypeptide(L)'
;MAGPLIVTAEFAPEDFAWLDALRRRHYPAERNQVPAHLTLFHAIAPSAEDELRRILKSMSGRPPPRACIGSVMNLGGGVALRVASEELDIIRREIAERLRGLLTAQDSAGWSAHVTIQNKAPAREARALMDALGDQFLRRPIHISGIGLHRYLGGPWETLRTFSFRG
;
A
#
# COMPACT_ATOMS: atom_id res chain seq x y z
N MET A 1 -22.20 8.92 -8.58
CA MET A 1 -21.89 8.59 -7.17
C MET A 1 -20.39 8.54 -6.95
N ALA A 2 -19.94 9.07 -5.83
CA ALA A 2 -18.53 9.02 -5.49
C ALA A 2 -18.13 7.58 -5.12
N GLY A 3 -17.01 7.11 -5.65
CA GLY A 3 -16.49 5.81 -5.30
C GLY A 3 -15.88 5.74 -3.90
N PRO A 4 -15.55 4.54 -3.41
CA PRO A 4 -14.95 4.39 -2.10
C PRO A 4 -13.57 5.06 -2.03
N LEU A 5 -13.15 5.36 -0.80
CA LEU A 5 -11.87 5.97 -0.53
C LEU A 5 -10.82 4.89 -0.24
N ILE A 6 -9.60 5.16 -0.68
CA ILE A 6 -8.45 4.28 -0.48
C ILE A 6 -7.38 5.07 0.26
N VAL A 7 -6.75 4.43 1.25
CA VAL A 7 -5.64 5.04 1.99
C VAL A 7 -4.38 4.24 1.75
N THR A 8 -3.30 4.93 1.39
CA THR A 8 -2.01 4.30 1.09
C THR A 8 -0.90 4.92 1.93
N ALA A 9 0.19 4.18 2.10
CA ALA A 9 1.46 4.77 2.53
C ALA A 9 2.17 5.26 1.27
N GLU A 10 2.68 6.50 1.30
CA GLU A 10 3.38 7.08 0.16
C GLU A 10 4.89 6.95 0.34
N PHE A 11 5.59 6.69 -0.76
CA PHE A 11 7.04 6.49 -0.75
C PHE A 11 7.79 7.74 -1.17
N ALA A 12 9.03 7.86 -0.72
CA ALA A 12 9.94 8.84 -1.30
C ALA A 12 10.14 8.55 -2.79
N PRO A 13 10.42 9.59 -3.62
CA PRO A 13 10.44 9.42 -5.08
C PRO A 13 11.34 8.31 -5.61
N GLU A 14 12.52 8.11 -5.02
CA GLU A 14 13.44 7.06 -5.45
C GLU A 14 12.89 5.66 -5.21
N ASP A 15 12.31 5.44 -4.04
CA ASP A 15 11.73 4.13 -3.69
C ASP A 15 10.48 3.87 -4.51
N PHE A 16 9.65 4.89 -4.74
CA PHE A 16 8.51 4.75 -5.61
C PHE A 16 8.93 4.35 -7.03
N ALA A 17 9.92 5.03 -7.59
CA ALA A 17 10.41 4.75 -8.93
C ALA A 17 10.94 3.32 -9.04
N TRP A 18 11.66 2.84 -8.04
CA TRP A 18 12.18 1.48 -8.00
C TRP A 18 11.06 0.44 -7.91
N LEU A 19 10.11 0.64 -7.01
CA LEU A 19 8.97 -0.28 -6.85
C LEU A 19 8.09 -0.30 -8.09
N ASP A 20 7.83 0.86 -8.68
CA ASP A 20 6.99 0.96 -9.86
C ASP A 20 7.67 0.35 -11.09
N ALA A 21 8.98 0.46 -11.20
CA ALA A 21 9.74 -0.20 -12.25
C ALA A 21 9.64 -1.72 -12.14
N LEU A 22 9.72 -2.28 -10.92
CA LEU A 22 9.50 -3.70 -10.69
C LEU A 22 8.09 -4.12 -11.11
N ARG A 23 7.09 -3.33 -10.72
CA ARG A 23 5.70 -3.62 -11.07
C ARG A 23 5.49 -3.59 -12.58
N ARG A 24 6.01 -2.59 -13.28
CA ARG A 24 5.89 -2.51 -14.74
C ARG A 24 6.61 -3.66 -15.46
N ARG A 25 7.68 -4.16 -14.87
CA ARG A 25 8.43 -5.30 -15.43
C ARG A 25 7.68 -6.62 -15.29
N HIS A 26 7.00 -6.85 -14.17
CA HIS A 26 6.47 -8.16 -13.81
C HIS A 26 4.94 -8.26 -13.83
N TYR A 27 4.23 -7.16 -13.67
CA TYR A 27 2.77 -7.15 -13.71
C TYR A 27 2.30 -7.20 -15.15
N PRO A 28 1.30 -8.04 -15.51
CA PRO A 28 0.76 -8.03 -16.87
C PRO A 28 0.30 -6.62 -17.25
N ALA A 29 0.88 -6.08 -18.32
CA ALA A 29 0.69 -4.66 -18.70
C ALA A 29 -0.78 -4.30 -18.90
N GLU A 30 -1.56 -5.20 -19.50
CA GLU A 30 -2.98 -4.98 -19.78
C GLU A 30 -3.85 -4.95 -18.53
N ARG A 31 -3.30 -5.36 -17.38
CA ARG A 31 -4.02 -5.38 -16.10
C ARG A 31 -3.45 -4.41 -15.07
N ASN A 32 -2.38 -3.73 -15.42
CA ASN A 32 -1.69 -2.80 -14.52
C ASN A 32 -2.29 -1.41 -14.64
N GLN A 33 -3.34 -1.15 -13.85
CA GLN A 33 -4.12 0.09 -13.94
C GLN A 33 -3.67 1.19 -12.98
N VAL A 34 -2.93 0.83 -11.94
CA VAL A 34 -2.42 1.79 -10.95
C VAL A 34 -0.93 1.56 -10.73
N PRO A 35 -0.16 2.62 -10.40
CA PRO A 35 1.26 2.44 -10.11
C PRO A 35 1.46 1.66 -8.82
N ALA A 36 2.71 1.31 -8.53
CA ALA A 36 3.07 0.62 -7.29
C ALA A 36 2.51 1.38 -6.08
N HIS A 37 1.95 0.64 -5.12
CA HIS A 37 1.32 1.23 -3.94
C HIS A 37 1.35 0.26 -2.76
N LEU A 38 1.28 0.83 -1.56
CA LEU A 38 1.12 0.08 -0.31
C LEU A 38 -0.20 0.51 0.31
N THR A 39 -1.20 -0.35 0.26
CA THR A 39 -2.54 -0.03 0.74
C THR A 39 -2.65 -0.20 2.25
N LEU A 40 -3.14 0.83 2.92
CA LEU A 40 -3.51 0.76 4.34
C LEU A 40 -4.98 0.37 4.49
N PHE A 41 -5.87 0.96 3.69
CA PHE A 41 -7.30 0.66 3.68
C PHE A 41 -7.80 0.62 2.25
N HIS A 42 -8.53 -0.43 1.90
CA HIS A 42 -8.95 -0.70 0.51
C HIS A 42 -10.25 0.01 0.12
N ALA A 43 -11.17 0.17 1.07
CA ALA A 43 -12.47 0.77 0.74
C ALA A 43 -13.12 1.38 1.98
N ILE A 44 -13.10 2.70 2.06
CA ILE A 44 -13.77 3.47 3.11
C ILE A 44 -14.91 4.23 2.45
N ALA A 45 -16.09 4.23 3.07
CA ALA A 45 -17.27 4.89 2.53
C ALA A 45 -17.01 6.38 2.28
N PRO A 46 -17.47 6.94 1.14
CA PRO A 46 -17.30 8.38 0.85
C PRO A 46 -17.86 9.28 1.93
N SER A 47 -18.91 8.84 2.63
CA SER A 47 -19.52 9.62 3.71
C SER A 47 -18.60 9.85 4.90
N ALA A 48 -17.53 9.06 5.03
CA ALA A 48 -16.54 9.20 6.11
C ALA A 48 -15.36 10.11 5.71
N GLU A 49 -15.40 10.74 4.55
CA GLU A 49 -14.24 11.49 4.03
C GLU A 49 -13.74 12.57 4.99
N ASP A 50 -14.64 13.39 5.54
CA ASP A 50 -14.23 14.47 6.41
C ASP A 50 -13.56 13.95 7.68
N GLU A 51 -14.14 12.93 8.29
CA GLU A 51 -13.54 12.28 9.45
C GLU A 51 -12.20 11.67 9.12
N LEU A 52 -12.11 10.98 7.99
CA LEU A 52 -10.88 10.35 7.54
C LEU A 52 -9.77 11.40 7.32
N ARG A 53 -10.09 12.52 6.70
CA ARG A 53 -9.12 13.62 6.50
C ARG A 53 -8.56 14.12 7.83
N ARG A 54 -9.40 14.28 8.85
CA ARG A 54 -8.96 14.69 10.19
C ARG A 54 -8.01 13.65 10.80
N ILE A 55 -8.36 12.37 10.69
CA ILE A 55 -7.53 11.28 11.21
C ILE A 55 -6.16 11.27 10.52
N LEU A 56 -6.13 11.32 9.19
CA LEU A 56 -4.88 11.26 8.45
C LEU A 56 -3.98 12.47 8.72
N LYS A 57 -4.56 13.64 8.86
CA LYS A 57 -3.81 14.83 9.24
C LYS A 57 -3.17 14.67 10.62
N SER A 58 -3.90 14.13 11.56
CA SER A 58 -3.38 13.84 12.91
C SER A 58 -2.24 12.82 12.86
N MET A 59 -2.41 11.73 12.13
CA MET A 59 -1.39 10.68 12.03
C MET A 59 -0.11 11.18 11.37
N SER A 60 -0.20 12.07 10.39
CA SER A 60 0.96 12.59 9.68
C SER A 60 1.78 13.60 10.49
N GLY A 61 1.32 13.99 11.67
CA GLY A 61 2.08 14.87 12.57
C GLY A 61 3.28 14.21 13.24
N ARG A 62 3.53 12.92 13.00
CA ARG A 62 4.65 12.14 13.56
C ARG A 62 5.82 12.08 12.59
N PRO A 63 7.01 11.63 13.08
CA PRO A 63 8.13 11.34 12.20
C PRO A 63 7.79 10.26 11.18
N PRO A 64 8.45 10.24 10.01
CA PRO A 64 8.25 9.17 9.03
C PRO A 64 8.55 7.79 9.64
N PRO A 65 7.70 6.78 9.38
CA PRO A 65 7.95 5.42 9.86
C PRO A 65 9.21 4.85 9.22
N ARG A 66 10.04 4.16 10.02
CA ARG A 66 11.16 3.41 9.49
C ARG A 66 10.65 2.10 8.90
N ALA A 67 11.15 1.74 7.73
CA ALA A 67 10.69 0.57 7.01
C ALA A 67 11.78 -0.07 6.18
N CYS A 68 11.65 -1.35 5.90
CA CYS A 68 12.52 -2.08 4.99
C CYS A 68 11.73 -3.22 4.34
N ILE A 69 12.30 -3.80 3.29
CA ILE A 69 11.74 -5.02 2.69
C ILE A 69 12.02 -6.18 3.64
N GLY A 70 10.96 -6.84 4.11
CA GLY A 70 11.09 -7.96 5.06
C GLY A 70 11.12 -9.33 4.41
N SER A 71 10.37 -9.52 3.34
CA SER A 71 10.31 -10.81 2.64
C SER A 71 9.59 -10.66 1.30
N VAL A 72 9.60 -11.73 0.52
CA VAL A 72 8.83 -11.84 -0.72
C VAL A 72 7.65 -12.75 -0.46
N MET A 73 6.46 -12.34 -0.88
CA MET A 73 5.20 -13.05 -0.64
C MET A 73 4.67 -13.66 -1.93
N ASN A 74 4.26 -14.92 -1.88
CA ASN A 74 3.56 -15.57 -2.99
C ASN A 74 2.06 -15.36 -2.82
N LEU A 75 1.43 -14.68 -3.80
CA LEU A 75 0.00 -14.40 -3.79
C LEU A 75 -0.81 -15.48 -4.55
N GLY A 76 -0.17 -16.57 -4.98
CA GLY A 76 -0.80 -17.58 -5.83
C GLY A 76 -0.64 -17.25 -7.30
N GLY A 77 -1.26 -16.18 -7.77
CA GLY A 77 -1.13 -15.66 -9.14
C GLY A 77 -0.21 -14.47 -9.23
N GLY A 78 0.68 -14.27 -8.28
CA GLY A 78 1.57 -13.12 -8.28
C GLY A 78 2.50 -13.08 -7.09
N VAL A 79 3.26 -12.00 -7.00
CA VAL A 79 4.29 -11.78 -6.00
C VAL A 79 4.16 -10.38 -5.43
N ALA A 80 4.33 -10.26 -4.12
CA ALA A 80 4.41 -8.98 -3.42
C ALA A 80 5.68 -8.91 -2.58
N LEU A 81 6.16 -7.69 -2.37
CA LEU A 81 7.23 -7.43 -1.42
C LEU A 81 6.60 -7.02 -0.10
N ARG A 82 6.87 -7.78 0.96
CA ARG A 82 6.40 -7.43 2.29
C ARG A 82 7.25 -6.31 2.85
N VAL A 83 6.61 -5.28 3.39
CA VAL A 83 7.30 -4.15 4.01
C VAL A 83 7.25 -4.32 5.52
N ALA A 84 8.42 -4.39 6.14
CA ALA A 84 8.53 -4.50 7.59
C ALA A 84 8.66 -3.11 8.19
N SER A 85 7.68 -2.69 8.99
CA SER A 85 7.66 -1.40 9.67
C SER A 85 6.75 -1.48 10.90
N GLU A 86 7.34 -1.57 12.06
CA GLU A 86 6.58 -1.56 13.31
C GLU A 86 5.82 -0.25 13.46
N GLU A 87 6.44 0.87 13.11
CA GLU A 87 5.82 2.19 13.24
C GLU A 87 4.62 2.36 12.30
N LEU A 88 4.72 1.83 11.08
CA LEU A 88 3.59 1.86 10.14
C LEU A 88 2.45 0.94 10.60
N ASP A 89 2.80 -0.22 11.16
CA ASP A 89 1.81 -1.14 11.73
C ASP A 89 1.01 -0.46 12.85
N ILE A 90 1.69 0.32 13.70
CA ILE A 90 1.06 1.08 14.78
C ILE A 90 0.12 2.15 14.20
N ILE A 91 0.59 2.91 13.21
CA ILE A 91 -0.23 3.94 12.55
C ILE A 91 -1.50 3.32 11.96
N ARG A 92 -1.34 2.20 11.23
CA ARG A 92 -2.49 1.51 10.62
C ARG A 92 -3.48 1.05 11.70
N ARG A 93 -3.00 0.53 12.80
CA ARG A 93 -3.83 0.07 13.91
C ARG A 93 -4.59 1.23 14.55
N GLU A 94 -3.94 2.36 14.79
CA GLU A 94 -4.58 3.54 15.35
C GLU A 94 -5.66 4.12 14.44
N ILE A 95 -5.42 4.15 13.14
CA ILE A 95 -6.43 4.59 12.18
C ILE A 95 -7.64 3.65 12.21
N ALA A 96 -7.39 2.33 12.22
CA ALA A 96 -8.45 1.33 12.28
C ALA A 96 -9.30 1.47 13.54
N GLU A 97 -8.66 1.74 14.68
CA GLU A 97 -9.37 1.98 15.95
C GLU A 97 -10.32 3.17 15.85
N ARG A 98 -9.87 4.26 15.24
CA ARG A 98 -10.67 5.47 15.08
C ARG A 98 -11.79 5.31 14.04
N LEU A 99 -11.70 4.31 13.16
CA LEU A 99 -12.71 3.98 12.16
C LEU A 99 -13.53 2.76 12.55
N ARG A 100 -13.48 2.34 13.82
CA ARG A 100 -14.20 1.16 14.28
C ARG A 100 -15.69 1.26 13.93
N GLY A 101 -16.24 0.18 13.37
CA GLY A 101 -17.63 0.15 12.91
C GLY A 101 -17.86 0.70 11.52
N LEU A 102 -16.84 1.34 10.91
CA LEU A 102 -16.93 1.93 9.58
C LEU A 102 -16.14 1.15 8.52
N LEU A 103 -15.39 0.13 8.92
CA LEU A 103 -14.54 -0.63 8.02
C LEU A 103 -15.31 -1.77 7.35
N THR A 104 -14.92 -2.08 6.10
CA THR A 104 -15.40 -3.27 5.41
C THR A 104 -14.82 -4.53 6.07
N ALA A 105 -15.36 -5.70 5.75
CA ALA A 105 -14.83 -6.96 6.23
C ALA A 105 -13.36 -7.13 5.85
N GLN A 106 -12.99 -6.74 4.61
CA GLN A 106 -11.61 -6.80 4.15
C GLN A 106 -10.69 -5.94 5.00
N ASP A 107 -11.07 -4.70 5.28
CA ASP A 107 -10.24 -3.76 6.04
C ASP A 107 -10.25 -4.05 7.54
N SER A 108 -11.21 -4.82 8.03
CA SER A 108 -11.27 -5.29 9.43
C SER A 108 -10.47 -6.56 9.66
N ALA A 109 -10.12 -7.30 8.60
CA ALA A 109 -9.36 -8.55 8.68
C ALA A 109 -7.88 -8.27 9.00
N GLY A 110 -7.12 -9.34 9.22
CA GLY A 110 -5.69 -9.23 9.43
C GLY A 110 -5.00 -8.51 8.27
N TRP A 111 -4.07 -7.60 8.57
CA TRP A 111 -3.40 -6.78 7.59
C TRP A 111 -1.89 -6.89 7.74
N SER A 112 -1.19 -6.87 6.61
CA SER A 112 0.28 -6.74 6.59
C SER A 112 0.69 -5.84 5.44
N ALA A 113 1.67 -4.98 5.69
CA ALA A 113 2.16 -4.04 4.68
C ALA A 113 2.87 -4.77 3.56
N HIS A 114 2.46 -4.50 2.32
CA HIS A 114 3.10 -5.10 1.14
C HIS A 114 2.88 -4.25 -0.10
N VAL A 115 3.75 -4.43 -1.09
CA VAL A 115 3.64 -3.82 -2.40
C VAL A 115 3.58 -4.93 -3.43
N THR A 116 2.47 -5.05 -4.15
CA THR A 116 2.30 -6.06 -5.19
C THR A 116 3.05 -5.64 -6.45
N ILE A 117 3.96 -6.51 -6.93
CA ILE A 117 4.72 -6.27 -8.16
C ILE A 117 4.27 -7.18 -9.30
N GLN A 118 3.49 -8.22 -9.01
CA GLN A 118 2.90 -9.11 -10.01
C GLN A 118 1.60 -9.68 -9.46
N ASN A 119 0.55 -9.68 -10.26
CA ASN A 119 -0.70 -10.35 -9.92
C ASN A 119 -1.43 -10.71 -11.23
N LYS A 120 -2.45 -11.57 -11.12
CA LYS A 120 -3.23 -12.01 -12.27
C LYS A 120 -2.36 -12.67 -13.34
N ALA A 121 -1.29 -13.32 -12.91
CA ALA A 121 -0.38 -14.10 -13.73
C ALA A 121 -0.54 -15.59 -13.46
N PRO A 122 -0.10 -16.47 -14.37
CA PRO A 122 -0.11 -17.90 -14.10
C PRO A 122 0.74 -18.26 -12.88
N ALA A 123 0.30 -19.26 -12.11
CA ALA A 123 1.00 -19.69 -10.89
C ALA A 123 2.47 -20.04 -11.12
N ARG A 124 2.79 -20.63 -12.28
CA ARG A 124 4.18 -20.98 -12.62
C ARG A 124 5.06 -19.75 -12.79
N GLU A 125 4.50 -18.65 -13.33
CA GLU A 125 5.23 -17.39 -13.47
C GLU A 125 5.49 -16.76 -12.11
N ALA A 126 4.52 -16.84 -11.19
CA ALA A 126 4.69 -16.37 -9.82
C ALA A 126 5.80 -17.15 -9.12
N ARG A 127 5.82 -18.47 -9.25
CA ARG A 127 6.89 -19.30 -8.66
C ARG A 127 8.26 -18.96 -9.25
N ALA A 128 8.32 -18.78 -10.57
CA ALA A 128 9.58 -18.41 -11.23
C ALA A 128 10.10 -17.06 -10.72
N LEU A 129 9.22 -16.08 -10.54
CA LEU A 129 9.61 -14.78 -10.01
C LEU A 129 10.06 -14.88 -8.55
N MET A 130 9.37 -15.65 -7.72
CA MET A 130 9.78 -15.90 -6.34
C MET A 130 11.20 -16.49 -6.29
N ASP A 131 11.48 -17.48 -7.12
CA ASP A 131 12.80 -18.12 -7.17
C ASP A 131 13.87 -17.12 -7.65
N ALA A 132 13.55 -16.33 -8.66
CA ALA A 132 14.49 -15.35 -9.22
C ALA A 132 14.82 -14.24 -8.21
N LEU A 133 13.85 -13.79 -7.43
CA LEU A 133 14.07 -12.73 -6.45
C LEU A 133 14.81 -13.24 -5.21
N GLY A 134 14.43 -14.43 -4.71
CA GLY A 134 15.04 -14.98 -3.50
C GLY A 134 15.09 -13.95 -2.38
N ASP A 135 16.29 -13.75 -1.80
CA ASP A 135 16.54 -12.80 -0.73
C ASP A 135 17.17 -11.48 -1.21
N GLN A 136 17.12 -11.24 -2.52
CA GLN A 136 17.84 -10.12 -3.15
C GLN A 136 17.56 -8.77 -2.50
N PHE A 137 16.31 -8.53 -2.09
CA PHE A 137 15.89 -7.24 -1.53
C PHE A 137 15.74 -7.26 -0.01
N LEU A 138 16.11 -8.34 0.65
CA LEU A 138 15.98 -8.47 2.10
C LEU A 138 16.69 -7.31 2.80
N ARG A 139 15.98 -6.66 3.72
CA ARG A 139 16.45 -5.51 4.53
C ARG A 139 16.75 -4.24 3.73
N ARG A 140 16.37 -4.18 2.45
CA ARG A 140 16.49 -2.93 1.70
C ARG A 140 15.63 -1.86 2.38
N PRO A 141 16.21 -0.71 2.76
CA PRO A 141 15.43 0.38 3.37
C PRO A 141 14.41 0.93 2.40
N ILE A 142 13.24 1.27 2.93
CA ILE A 142 12.16 1.92 2.18
C ILE A 142 11.77 3.17 2.94
N HIS A 143 11.72 4.31 2.26
CA HIS A 143 11.38 5.60 2.86
C HIS A 143 9.91 5.90 2.62
N ILE A 144 9.14 5.92 3.71
CA ILE A 144 7.71 6.26 3.69
C ILE A 144 7.59 7.75 4.01
N SER A 145 7.14 8.54 3.05
CA SER A 145 7.14 10.00 3.15
C SER A 145 5.81 10.58 3.61
N GLY A 146 4.72 9.83 3.50
CA GLY A 146 3.41 10.36 3.84
C GLY A 146 2.31 9.31 3.75
N ILE A 147 1.07 9.80 3.90
CA ILE A 147 -0.15 9.01 3.76
C ILE A 147 -0.96 9.61 2.62
N GLY A 148 -1.38 8.77 1.67
CA GLY A 148 -2.17 9.20 0.53
C GLY A 148 -3.65 8.88 0.72
N LEU A 149 -4.51 9.79 0.27
CA LEU A 149 -5.95 9.60 0.22
C LEU A 149 -6.38 9.63 -1.24
N HIS A 150 -7.06 8.59 -1.67
CA HIS A 150 -7.47 8.43 -3.07
C HIS A 150 -8.94 8.05 -3.16
N ARG A 151 -9.51 8.29 -4.34
CA ARG A 151 -10.86 7.84 -4.69
C ARG A 151 -10.77 6.79 -5.78
N TYR A 152 -11.47 5.69 -5.61
CA TYR A 152 -11.56 4.64 -6.62
C TYR A 152 -12.49 5.10 -7.75
N LEU A 153 -12.01 5.01 -9.00
CA LEU A 153 -12.76 5.43 -10.18
C LEU A 153 -13.20 4.26 -11.07
N GLY A 154 -13.25 3.04 -10.51
CA GLY A 154 -13.64 1.86 -11.27
C GLY A 154 -12.50 1.10 -11.91
N GLY A 155 -11.29 1.43 -11.57
CA GLY A 155 -10.02 0.86 -12.06
C GLY A 155 -8.90 1.80 -11.64
N PRO A 156 -8.72 2.92 -12.34
CA PRO A 156 -7.76 3.94 -11.91
C PRO A 156 -8.23 4.65 -10.63
N TRP A 157 -7.30 5.32 -9.97
CA TRP A 157 -7.57 6.11 -8.76
C TRP A 157 -7.33 7.58 -9.01
N GLU A 158 -8.09 8.43 -8.31
CA GLU A 158 -7.83 9.87 -8.24
C GLU A 158 -7.20 10.18 -6.89
N THR A 159 -6.01 10.77 -6.88
CA THR A 159 -5.39 11.21 -5.63
C THR A 159 -6.06 12.49 -5.16
N LEU A 160 -6.67 12.46 -3.98
CA LEU A 160 -7.34 13.61 -3.39
C LEU A 160 -6.39 14.46 -2.57
N ARG A 161 -5.50 13.82 -1.81
CA ARG A 161 -4.53 14.54 -0.97
C ARG A 161 -3.42 13.60 -0.50
N THR A 162 -2.24 14.19 -0.27
CA THR A 162 -1.12 13.52 0.40
C THR A 162 -0.81 14.28 1.69
N PHE A 163 -0.68 13.54 2.80
CA PHE A 163 -0.34 14.07 4.10
C PHE A 163 1.11 13.68 4.41
N SER A 164 2.03 14.63 4.32
CA SER A 164 3.45 14.35 4.55
C SER A 164 3.74 14.19 6.04
N PHE A 165 4.54 13.17 6.39
CA PHE A 165 5.01 13.01 7.76
C PHE A 165 5.95 14.15 8.13
N ARG A 166 6.00 14.47 9.45
CA ARG A 166 6.80 15.57 9.99
C ARG A 166 7.88 15.04 10.92
N GLY A 167 8.97 15.74 11.03
CA GLY A 167 10.10 15.36 11.87
C GLY A 167 11.33 15.04 11.05
#